data_be9c82eaf447e6dff9fbdefb1f348957
#
_entry.id   be9c82eaf447e6dff9fbdefb1f348957
#
_cell.length_a   1.000
_cell.length_b   1.000
_cell.length_c   1.000
_cell.angle_alpha   90.00
_cell.angle_beta   90.00
_cell.angle_gamma   90.00
#
_symmetry.space_group_name_H-M   'P 1'
#
loop_
_entity.id
_entity.type
_entity.pdbx_description
1 polymer ?
#
loop_
_entity_poly.entity_id
_entity_poly.type
_entity_poly.pdbx_seq_one_letter_code
_entity_poly.pdbx_strand_id
1 'polypeptide(L)'
;MVPLRDHLGALYRDTIAVSEAARRWFDGPGRLWREELPPGPRLAASMEALGVTTRLLAVMNWLLRPDHYGEVTVLGPIDCPELPPLPADHPLLATDGGPIALASRKVLARAHQLAALNGETP
;
A
#
# COMPACT_ATOMS: atom_id res chain seq x y z
N MET A 1 -4.70 -25.76 -3.68
CA MET A 1 -5.22 -24.54 -3.03
C MET A 1 -4.19 -24.02 -2.05
N VAL A 2 -3.88 -22.74 -2.11
CA VAL A 2 -2.90 -22.11 -1.22
C VAL A 2 -3.59 -21.75 0.11
N PRO A 3 -3.05 -22.18 1.26
CA PRO A 3 -3.63 -21.82 2.56
C PRO A 3 -3.65 -20.31 2.79
N LEU A 4 -4.63 -19.83 3.55
CA LEU A 4 -4.75 -18.42 3.90
C LEU A 4 -3.47 -17.86 4.53
N ARG A 5 -2.85 -18.65 5.42
CA ARG A 5 -1.60 -18.26 6.08
C ARG A 5 -0.50 -17.93 5.07
N ASP A 6 -0.42 -18.68 3.97
CA ASP A 6 0.58 -18.46 2.93
C ASP A 6 0.27 -17.18 2.15
N HIS A 7 -1.02 -16.89 1.91
CA HIS A 7 -1.42 -15.63 1.28
C HIS A 7 -1.08 -14.44 2.16
N LEU A 8 -1.33 -14.53 3.47
CA LEU A 8 -0.98 -13.47 4.41
C LEU A 8 0.54 -13.28 4.49
N GLY A 9 1.31 -14.38 4.51
CA GLY A 9 2.76 -14.32 4.52
C GLY A 9 3.33 -13.69 3.25
N ALA A 10 2.78 -14.06 2.08
CA ALA A 10 3.20 -13.46 0.81
C ALA A 10 2.90 -11.96 0.77
N LEU A 11 1.71 -11.55 1.21
CA LEU A 11 1.34 -10.14 1.27
C LEU A 11 2.25 -9.38 2.24
N TYR A 12 2.59 -9.96 3.38
CA TYR A 12 3.52 -9.37 4.34
C TYR A 12 4.88 -9.10 3.69
N ARG A 13 5.46 -10.09 3.03
CA ARG A 13 6.76 -9.94 2.35
C ARG A 13 6.72 -8.87 1.26
N ASP A 14 5.66 -8.86 0.46
CA ASP A 14 5.51 -7.88 -0.62
C ASP A 14 5.33 -6.47 -0.05
N THR A 15 4.57 -6.33 1.04
CA THR A 15 4.37 -5.04 1.70
C THR A 15 5.67 -4.51 2.27
N ILE A 16 6.51 -5.35 2.88
CA ILE A 16 7.84 -4.98 3.36
C ILE A 16 8.71 -4.50 2.19
N ALA A 17 8.72 -5.23 1.08
CA ALA A 17 9.53 -4.86 -0.07
C ALA A 17 9.10 -3.51 -0.65
N VAL A 18 7.80 -3.26 -0.76
CA VAL A 18 7.28 -1.96 -1.23
C VAL A 18 7.64 -0.85 -0.24
N SER A 19 7.54 -1.12 1.06
CA SER A 19 7.87 -0.15 2.11
C SER A 19 9.35 0.26 2.05
N GLU A 20 10.25 -0.69 1.83
CA GLU A 20 11.67 -0.41 1.68
C GLU A 20 11.96 0.41 0.43
N ALA A 21 11.35 0.05 -0.69
CA ALA A 21 11.50 0.80 -1.94
C ALA A 21 10.95 2.22 -1.80
N ALA A 22 9.81 2.39 -1.16
CA ALA A 22 9.20 3.69 -0.92
C ALA A 22 10.11 4.58 -0.08
N ARG A 23 10.64 4.04 1.01
CA ARG A 23 11.55 4.78 1.88
C ARG A 23 12.79 5.25 1.14
N ARG A 24 13.43 4.34 0.39
CA ARG A 24 14.65 4.68 -0.36
C ARG A 24 14.40 5.76 -1.41
N TRP A 25 13.33 5.66 -2.15
CA TRP A 25 13.07 6.60 -3.22
C TRP A 25 12.49 7.92 -2.72
N PHE A 26 11.43 7.89 -1.90
CA PHE A 26 10.76 9.11 -1.45
C PHE A 26 11.62 9.95 -0.51
N ASP A 27 12.47 9.34 0.31
CA ASP A 27 13.39 10.05 1.20
C ASP A 27 14.71 10.41 0.53
N GLY A 28 15.02 9.81 -0.62
CA GLY A 28 16.22 10.05 -1.41
C GLY A 28 15.94 10.85 -2.68
N PRO A 29 16.11 10.24 -3.87
CA PRO A 29 15.96 10.95 -5.14
C PRO A 29 14.60 11.64 -5.32
N GLY A 30 13.54 11.01 -4.82
CA GLY A 30 12.19 11.56 -4.91
C GLY A 30 12.00 12.84 -4.13
N ARG A 31 12.67 12.97 -3.00
CA ARG A 31 12.63 14.20 -2.20
C ARG A 31 13.22 15.37 -2.98
N LEU A 32 14.41 15.18 -3.57
CA LEU A 32 15.07 16.20 -4.36
C LEU A 32 14.23 16.57 -5.58
N TRP A 33 13.68 15.58 -6.25
CA TRP A 33 12.81 15.79 -7.41
C TRP A 33 11.59 16.63 -7.05
N ARG A 34 10.91 16.34 -5.93
CA ARG A 34 9.73 17.10 -5.51
C ARG A 34 10.06 18.57 -5.21
N GLU A 35 11.20 18.83 -4.59
CA GLU A 35 11.63 20.17 -4.23
C GLU A 35 11.80 21.08 -5.45
N GLU A 36 12.06 20.50 -6.61
CA GLU A 36 12.25 21.24 -7.87
C GLU A 36 10.94 21.45 -8.64
N LEU A 37 9.84 20.82 -8.20
CA LEU A 37 8.57 20.95 -8.92
C LEU A 37 7.89 22.29 -8.63
N PRO A 38 7.09 22.79 -9.60
CA PRO A 38 6.18 23.90 -9.34
C PRO A 38 5.18 23.57 -8.24
N PRO A 39 4.56 24.58 -7.58
CA PRO A 39 3.70 24.34 -6.40
C PRO A 39 2.58 23.31 -6.58
N GLY A 40 1.86 23.34 -7.70
CA GLY A 40 0.77 22.41 -7.96
C GLY A 40 1.23 20.96 -8.06
N PRO A 41 2.15 20.64 -8.99
CA PRO A 41 2.71 19.29 -9.09
C PRO A 41 3.44 18.85 -7.82
N ARG A 42 4.11 19.76 -7.12
CA ARG A 42 4.77 19.45 -5.84
C ARG A 42 3.76 18.99 -4.80
N LEU A 43 2.62 19.67 -4.70
CA LEU A 43 1.55 19.29 -3.77
C LEU A 43 1.02 17.90 -4.12
N ALA A 44 0.73 17.66 -5.39
CA ALA A 44 0.21 16.36 -5.84
C ALA A 44 1.19 15.23 -5.51
N ALA A 45 2.48 15.42 -5.78
CA ALA A 45 3.51 14.43 -5.49
C ALA A 45 3.66 14.20 -3.98
N SER A 46 3.61 15.26 -3.18
CA SER A 46 3.73 15.17 -1.72
C SER A 46 2.52 14.47 -1.09
N MET A 47 1.33 14.74 -1.57
CA MET A 47 0.11 14.07 -1.10
C MET A 47 0.15 12.58 -1.43
N GLU A 48 0.64 12.21 -2.61
CA GLU A 48 0.75 10.79 -2.96
C GLU A 48 1.84 10.10 -2.14
N ALA A 49 2.96 10.77 -1.88
CA ALA A 49 4.00 10.22 -1.00
C ALA A 49 3.45 9.90 0.39
N LEU A 50 2.67 10.81 0.95
CA LEU A 50 2.01 10.60 2.24
C LEU A 50 0.99 9.46 2.15
N GLY A 51 0.24 9.39 1.06
CA GLY A 51 -0.74 8.33 0.81
C GLY A 51 -0.09 6.95 0.71
N VAL A 52 1.07 6.85 0.06
CA VAL A 52 1.83 5.59 0.00
C VAL A 52 2.15 5.10 1.42
N THR A 53 2.67 5.96 2.27
CA THR A 53 2.98 5.61 3.65
C THR A 53 1.73 5.19 4.42
N THR A 54 0.65 5.93 4.29
CA THR A 54 -0.61 5.63 4.98
C THR A 54 -1.15 4.25 4.56
N ARG A 55 -1.15 3.95 3.27
CA ARG A 55 -1.63 2.66 2.76
C ARG A 55 -0.78 1.50 3.26
N LEU A 56 0.54 1.64 3.21
CA LEU A 56 1.45 0.59 3.65
C LEU A 56 1.33 0.33 5.15
N LEU A 57 1.21 1.39 5.96
CA LEU A 57 0.99 1.24 7.39
C LEU A 57 -0.34 0.55 7.69
N ALA A 58 -1.39 0.91 6.95
CA ALA A 58 -2.70 0.29 7.15
C ALA A 58 -2.66 -1.22 6.85
N VAL A 59 -1.98 -1.62 5.77
CA VAL A 59 -1.82 -3.03 5.42
C VAL A 59 -1.01 -3.76 6.48
N MET A 60 0.10 -3.16 6.94
CA MET A 60 0.94 -3.78 7.98
C MET A 60 0.20 -3.94 9.29
N ASN A 61 -0.51 -2.90 9.75
CA ASN A 61 -1.29 -2.98 10.98
C ASN A 61 -2.36 -4.06 10.90
N TRP A 62 -3.02 -4.17 9.75
CA TRP A 62 -4.03 -5.20 9.53
C TRP A 62 -3.40 -6.60 9.53
N LEU A 63 -2.26 -6.79 8.85
CA LEU A 63 -1.55 -8.07 8.80
C LEU A 63 -1.08 -8.56 10.18
N LEU A 64 -0.71 -7.63 11.06
CA LEU A 64 -0.16 -7.96 12.37
C LEU A 64 -1.22 -8.11 13.46
N ARG A 65 -2.50 -8.05 13.13
CA ARG A 65 -3.57 -8.23 14.13
C ARG A 65 -3.54 -9.64 14.69
N PRO A 66 -3.51 -9.82 16.02
CA PRO A 66 -3.43 -11.15 16.64
C PRO A 66 -4.59 -12.07 16.30
N ASP A 67 -5.79 -11.52 16.10
CA ASP A 67 -6.99 -12.29 15.77
C ASP A 67 -6.94 -12.93 14.38
N HIS A 68 -5.98 -12.55 13.54
CA HIS A 68 -5.77 -13.15 12.22
C HIS A 68 -5.01 -14.48 12.27
N TYR A 69 -4.51 -14.89 13.43
CA TYR A 69 -3.63 -16.05 13.60
C TYR A 69 -4.18 -17.11 14.54
N GLY A 70 -5.50 -17.10 14.79
CA GLY A 70 -6.16 -18.11 15.58
C GLY A 70 -6.52 -19.38 14.80
N GLU A 71 -7.09 -20.37 15.49
CA GLU A 71 -7.53 -21.62 14.86
C GLU A 71 -8.65 -21.41 13.86
N VAL A 72 -9.58 -20.53 14.19
CA VAL A 72 -10.65 -20.10 13.28
C VAL A 72 -10.37 -18.65 12.93
N THR A 73 -9.91 -18.45 11.70
CA THR A 73 -9.50 -17.12 11.26
C THR A 73 -10.64 -16.45 10.50
N VAL A 74 -11.16 -15.39 11.12
CA VAL A 74 -12.06 -14.46 10.45
C VAL A 74 -11.30 -13.15 10.32
N LEU A 75 -11.02 -12.76 9.07
CA LEU A 75 -10.29 -11.53 8.83
C LEU A 75 -11.23 -10.33 8.95
N GLY A 76 -10.89 -9.40 9.85
CA GLY A 76 -11.60 -8.15 9.95
C GLY A 76 -11.33 -7.25 8.75
N PRO A 77 -12.12 -6.17 8.59
CA PRO A 77 -11.89 -5.21 7.51
C PRO A 77 -10.61 -4.44 7.74
N ILE A 78 -9.96 -4.03 6.65
CA ILE A 78 -8.82 -3.15 6.72
C ILE A 78 -9.32 -1.70 6.82
N ASP A 79 -8.74 -0.94 7.75
CA ASP A 79 -9.14 0.44 8.03
C ASP A 79 -8.42 1.43 7.10
N CYS A 80 -8.63 1.24 5.82
CA CYS A 80 -8.11 2.12 4.78
C CYS A 80 -8.88 1.81 3.49
N PRO A 81 -9.67 2.73 2.98
CA PRO A 81 -10.44 2.46 1.76
C PRO A 81 -9.53 2.32 0.56
N GLU A 82 -9.94 1.50 -0.39
CA GLU A 82 -9.29 1.48 -1.70
C GLU A 82 -9.48 2.84 -2.37
N LEU A 83 -8.42 3.27 -3.07
CA LEU A 83 -8.43 4.54 -3.77
C LEU A 83 -8.54 4.31 -5.28
N PRO A 84 -9.10 5.28 -6.00
CA PRO A 84 -9.08 5.21 -7.46
C PRO A 84 -7.64 5.23 -7.96
N PRO A 85 -7.40 4.75 -9.19
CA PRO A 85 -6.06 4.82 -9.79
C PRO A 85 -5.55 6.25 -9.85
N LEU A 86 -4.23 6.41 -9.89
CA LEU A 86 -3.63 7.72 -10.14
C LEU A 86 -4.06 8.24 -11.50
N PRO A 87 -4.35 9.55 -11.62
CA PRO A 87 -4.59 10.15 -12.94
C PRO A 87 -3.41 9.90 -13.89
N ALA A 88 -3.71 9.71 -15.16
CA ALA A 88 -2.69 9.40 -16.16
C ALA A 88 -1.61 10.49 -16.28
N ASP A 89 -1.92 11.72 -15.90
CA ASP A 89 -1.00 12.85 -15.93
C ASP A 89 -0.33 13.14 -14.59
N HIS A 90 -0.49 12.24 -13.60
CA HIS A 90 0.13 12.44 -12.28
C HIS A 90 1.65 12.49 -12.42
N PRO A 91 2.32 13.50 -11.82
CA PRO A 91 3.76 13.68 -12.01
C PRO A 91 4.62 12.49 -11.60
N LEU A 92 4.20 11.72 -10.60
CA LEU A 92 4.94 10.52 -10.18
C LEU A 92 5.06 9.45 -11.26
N LEU A 93 4.09 9.36 -12.19
CA LEU A 93 4.08 8.29 -13.19
C LEU A 93 5.25 8.37 -14.16
N ALA A 94 5.89 9.55 -14.29
CA ALA A 94 7.07 9.74 -15.13
C ALA A 94 8.38 9.44 -14.37
N THR A 95 8.31 8.98 -13.12
CA THR A 95 9.48 8.75 -12.26
C THR A 95 9.48 7.32 -11.74
N ASP A 96 10.58 6.93 -11.08
CA ASP A 96 10.69 5.64 -10.38
C ASP A 96 9.71 5.53 -9.19
N GLY A 97 9.13 6.63 -8.75
CA GLY A 97 8.09 6.63 -7.73
C GLY A 97 6.74 6.14 -8.24
N GLY A 98 6.50 6.17 -9.55
CA GLY A 98 5.25 5.69 -10.15
C GLY A 98 4.97 4.22 -9.83
N PRO A 99 5.88 3.30 -10.17
CA PRO A 99 5.71 1.88 -9.84
C PRO A 99 5.52 1.62 -8.35
N ILE A 100 6.20 2.40 -7.49
CA ILE A 100 6.07 2.27 -6.03
C ILE A 100 4.65 2.67 -5.58
N ALA A 101 4.15 3.79 -6.07
CA ALA A 101 2.79 4.24 -5.76
C ALA A 101 1.74 3.23 -6.21
N LEU A 102 1.90 2.68 -7.41
CA LEU A 102 1.01 1.64 -7.94
C LEU A 102 1.10 0.36 -7.11
N ALA A 103 2.31 -0.04 -6.71
CA ALA A 103 2.51 -1.23 -5.87
C ALA A 103 1.85 -1.08 -4.49
N SER A 104 1.88 0.12 -3.89
CA SER A 104 1.20 0.37 -2.62
C SER A 104 -0.31 0.20 -2.74
N ARG A 105 -0.90 0.63 -3.85
CA ARG A 105 -2.33 0.43 -4.12
C ARG A 105 -2.65 -1.05 -4.33
N LYS A 106 -1.75 -1.77 -4.97
CA LYS A 106 -1.93 -3.19 -5.26
C LYS A 106 -1.92 -4.04 -3.99
N VAL A 107 -0.99 -3.77 -3.06
CA VAL A 107 -0.98 -4.52 -1.79
C VAL A 107 -2.22 -4.20 -0.95
N LEU A 108 -2.69 -2.95 -0.98
CA LEU A 108 -3.94 -2.57 -0.31
C LEU A 108 -5.14 -3.31 -0.91
N ALA A 109 -5.22 -3.38 -2.23
CA ALA A 109 -6.30 -4.10 -2.92
C ALA A 109 -6.28 -5.59 -2.57
N ARG A 110 -5.08 -6.20 -2.51
CA ARG A 110 -4.94 -7.60 -2.10
C ARG A 110 -5.42 -7.83 -0.66
N ALA A 111 -5.12 -6.90 0.25
CA ALA A 111 -5.61 -6.99 1.62
C ALA A 111 -7.14 -6.93 1.67
N HIS A 112 -7.75 -6.03 0.92
CA HIS A 112 -9.21 -5.95 0.82
C HIS A 112 -9.81 -7.24 0.25
N GLN A 113 -9.18 -7.82 -0.77
CA GLN A 113 -9.64 -9.08 -1.36
C GLN A 113 -9.59 -10.22 -0.35
N LEU A 114 -8.48 -10.34 0.40
CA LEU A 114 -8.35 -11.37 1.42
C LEU A 114 -9.38 -11.18 2.54
N ALA A 115 -9.60 -9.95 2.98
CA ALA A 115 -10.61 -9.64 3.99
C ALA A 115 -12.01 -9.99 3.51
N ALA A 116 -12.34 -9.68 2.26
CA ALA A 116 -13.66 -9.96 1.68
C ALA A 116 -13.92 -11.47 1.55
N LEU A 117 -12.89 -12.25 1.16
CA LEU A 117 -13.01 -13.69 0.96
C LEU A 117 -13.05 -14.46 2.28
N ASN A 118 -12.44 -13.93 3.34
CA ASN A 118 -12.25 -14.62 4.61
C ASN A 118 -12.86 -13.86 5.80
N GLY A 119 -13.64 -12.83 5.51
CA GLY A 119 -14.36 -12.08 6.52
C GLY A 119 -15.64 -12.80 6.94
N GLU A 120 -16.20 -12.34 8.06
CA GLU A 120 -17.49 -12.84 8.52
C GLU A 120 -18.59 -12.42 7.56
N THR A 121 -19.30 -13.40 7.03
CA THR A 121 -20.50 -13.12 6.22
C THR A 121 -21.72 -13.32 7.08
N PRO A 122 -22.63 -12.35 7.08
CA PRO A 122 -23.90 -12.49 7.80
C PRO A 122 -24.75 -13.63 7.27
#